data_a2c1a1d3cb5eaf9abbbc1f44c313a8ab
#
_entry.id   a2c1a1d3cb5eaf9abbbc1f44c313a8ab
#
_cell.length_a   1.000
_cell.length_b   1.000
_cell.length_c   1.000
_cell.angle_alpha   90.00
_cell.angle_beta   90.00
_cell.angle_gamma   90.00
#
_symmetry.space_group_name_H-M   'P 1'
#
loop_
_entity.id
_entity.type
_entity.pdbx_description
1 polymer ?
#
loop_
_entity_poly.entity_id
_entity_poly.type
_entity_poly.pdbx_seq_one_letter_code
_entity_poly.pdbx_strand_id
1 'polypeptide(L)'
;MRPLIGITGNQLLEAVPAFSGISVAYTPIGFVKGVQAAGGNPLIIPIGAPETAADYIAKIDGLLLTGGQDVSPNFYGEEPSLHIGATFPLRDDFEMALIEEALKQKKPILAVCRGLQILNVQM
;
A
#
# COMPACT_ATOMS: atom_id res chain seq x y z
N MET A 1 10.19 23.12 -2.86
CA MET A 1 8.99 22.35 -2.49
C MET A 1 9.34 20.89 -2.23
N ARG A 2 8.77 20.30 -1.20
CA ARG A 2 9.05 18.91 -0.87
C ARG A 2 8.33 17.98 -1.84
N PRO A 3 8.97 16.88 -2.26
CA PRO A 3 8.29 15.92 -3.12
C PRO A 3 7.14 15.23 -2.39
N LEU A 4 6.07 14.95 -3.12
CA LEU A 4 4.93 14.23 -2.61
C LEU A 4 5.14 12.74 -2.88
N ILE A 5 5.22 11.95 -1.81
CA ILE A 5 5.50 10.52 -1.90
C ILE A 5 4.24 9.74 -1.56
N GLY A 6 3.73 9.01 -2.53
CA GLY A 6 2.58 8.13 -2.32
C GLY A 6 3.02 6.83 -1.65
N ILE A 7 2.38 6.49 -0.55
CA ILE A 7 2.66 5.27 0.20
C ILE A 7 1.46 4.34 0.05
N THR A 8 1.67 3.13 -0.44
CA THR A 8 0.56 2.19 -0.59
C THR A 8 0.02 1.80 0.78
N GLY A 9 -1.30 1.79 0.88
CA GLY A 9 -1.98 1.46 2.11
C GLY A 9 -2.45 0.03 2.16
N ASN A 10 -2.98 -0.35 3.30
CA ASN A 10 -3.57 -1.65 3.53
C ASN A 10 -4.92 -1.45 4.19
N GLN A 11 -5.62 -2.53 4.46
CA GLN A 11 -6.92 -2.49 5.13
C GLN A 11 -6.94 -3.47 6.27
N LEU A 12 -7.52 -3.03 7.38
CA LEU A 12 -7.95 -3.92 8.44
C LEU A 12 -9.46 -4.05 8.33
N LEU A 13 -9.91 -5.28 8.20
CA LEU A 13 -11.32 -5.54 8.07
C LEU A 13 -11.99 -5.48 9.45
N GLU A 14 -13.29 -5.44 9.45
CA GLU A 14 -14.11 -5.20 10.63
C GLU A 14 -13.94 -6.19 11.77
N ALA A 15 -13.20 -7.28 11.55
CA ALA A 15 -12.98 -8.29 12.57
C ALA A 15 -12.05 -7.82 13.69
N VAL A 16 -11.42 -6.67 13.58
CA VAL A 16 -10.48 -6.18 14.58
C VAL A 16 -11.24 -5.47 15.71
N PRO A 17 -11.24 -6.05 16.93
CA PRO A 17 -12.06 -5.48 18.01
C PRO A 17 -11.68 -4.06 18.42
N ALA A 18 -10.40 -3.70 18.27
CA ALA A 18 -9.92 -2.38 18.68
C ALA A 18 -10.61 -1.25 17.91
N PHE A 19 -11.18 -1.55 16.75
CA PHE A 19 -11.85 -0.54 15.93
C PHE A 19 -13.36 -0.69 15.91
N SER A 20 -13.89 -1.42 16.88
CA SER A 20 -15.35 -1.55 17.07
C SER A 20 -16.08 -2.04 15.83
N GLY A 21 -15.49 -2.96 15.09
CA GLY A 21 -16.10 -3.50 13.89
C GLY A 21 -16.00 -2.63 12.66
N ILE A 22 -15.26 -1.54 12.72
CA ILE A 22 -15.07 -0.63 11.58
C ILE A 22 -13.85 -1.08 10.77
N SER A 23 -14.00 -1.11 9.46
CA SER A 23 -12.86 -1.33 8.56
C SER A 23 -12.04 -0.06 8.46
N VAL A 24 -10.72 -0.19 8.42
CA VAL A 24 -9.83 0.98 8.33
C VAL A 24 -8.83 0.80 7.19
N ALA A 25 -8.56 1.90 6.50
CA ALA A 25 -7.46 2.00 5.56
C ALA A 25 -6.28 2.64 6.29
N TYR A 26 -5.09 2.07 6.17
CA TYR A 26 -3.96 2.52 6.98
C TYR A 26 -2.62 2.20 6.32
N THR A 27 -1.58 2.83 6.84
CA THR A 27 -0.20 2.39 6.63
C THR A 27 0.53 2.52 7.96
N PRO A 28 1.51 1.65 8.25
CA PRO A 28 2.27 1.78 9.49
C PRO A 28 2.94 3.15 9.59
N ILE A 29 2.92 3.72 10.77
CA ILE A 29 3.41 5.09 10.98
C ILE A 29 4.90 5.23 10.65
N GLY A 30 5.65 4.14 10.72
CA GLY A 30 7.07 4.17 10.38
C GLY A 30 7.34 4.61 8.95
N PHE A 31 6.48 4.22 8.02
CA PHE A 31 6.63 4.65 6.62
C PHE A 31 6.37 6.15 6.48
N VAL A 32 5.35 6.64 7.16
CA VAL A 32 5.04 8.07 7.15
C VAL A 32 6.20 8.88 7.70
N LYS A 33 6.71 8.46 8.88
CA LYS A 33 7.82 9.17 9.51
C LYS A 33 9.10 9.07 8.71
N GLY A 34 9.33 7.93 8.08
CA GLY A 34 10.52 7.75 7.23
C GLY A 34 10.53 8.72 6.06
N VAL A 35 9.40 8.88 5.38
CA VAL A 35 9.29 9.83 4.29
C VAL A 35 9.51 11.27 4.78
N GLN A 36 8.92 11.61 5.93
CA GLN A 36 9.09 12.94 6.50
C GLN A 36 10.53 13.22 6.87
N ALA A 37 11.19 12.24 7.48
CA ALA A 37 12.60 12.38 7.87
C ALA A 37 13.51 12.55 6.66
N ALA A 38 13.15 11.94 5.53
CA ALA A 38 13.92 12.06 4.30
C ALA A 38 13.62 13.34 3.53
N GLY A 39 12.69 14.16 3.99
CA GLY A 39 12.38 15.46 3.38
C GLY A 39 11.21 15.42 2.41
N GLY A 40 10.41 14.37 2.41
CA GLY A 40 9.22 14.28 1.56
C GLY A 40 7.94 14.56 2.34
N ASN A 41 6.87 14.74 1.59
CA ASN A 41 5.53 14.80 2.15
C ASN A 41 4.81 13.49 1.84
N PRO A 42 4.37 12.73 2.87
CA PRO A 42 3.71 11.44 2.63
C PRO A 42 2.24 11.62 2.27
N LEU A 43 1.78 10.78 1.35
CA LEU A 43 0.37 10.66 1.00
C LEU A 43 0.02 9.17 1.04
N ILE A 44 -0.91 8.78 1.88
CA ILE A 44 -1.34 7.39 1.97
C ILE A 44 -2.35 7.12 0.86
N ILE A 45 -2.06 6.12 0.02
CA ILE A 45 -2.94 5.74 -1.08
C ILE A 45 -3.75 4.53 -0.64
N PRO A 46 -5.06 4.67 -0.43
CA PRO A 46 -5.89 3.52 -0.04
C PRO A 46 -6.03 2.54 -1.20
N ILE A 47 -6.34 1.30 -0.86
CA ILE A 47 -6.62 0.29 -1.89
C ILE A 47 -7.84 0.75 -2.67
N GLY A 48 -7.72 0.79 -3.99
CA GLY A 48 -8.80 1.25 -4.84
C GLY A 48 -8.92 0.42 -6.11
N ALA A 49 -9.74 0.90 -7.03
CA ALA A 49 -9.92 0.23 -8.30
C ALA A 49 -8.71 0.46 -9.20
N PRO A 50 -8.26 -0.57 -9.94
CA PRO A 50 -7.06 -0.43 -10.78
C PRO A 50 -7.13 0.74 -11.76
N GLU A 51 -8.30 1.07 -12.28
CA GLU A 51 -8.45 2.16 -13.24
C GLU A 51 -8.20 3.53 -12.63
N THR A 52 -8.13 3.65 -11.30
CA THR A 52 -7.81 4.92 -10.65
C THR A 52 -6.31 5.12 -10.44
N ALA A 53 -5.50 4.09 -10.70
CA ALA A 53 -4.07 4.16 -10.44
C ALA A 53 -3.38 5.29 -11.19
N ALA A 54 -3.75 5.53 -12.45
CA ALA A 54 -3.14 6.59 -13.25
C ALA A 54 -3.31 7.96 -12.61
N ASP A 55 -4.47 8.20 -12.01
CA ASP A 55 -4.76 9.49 -11.37
C ASP A 55 -3.88 9.72 -10.16
N TYR A 56 -3.70 8.69 -9.31
CA TYR A 56 -2.83 8.80 -8.15
C TYR A 56 -1.39 9.04 -8.57
N ILE A 57 -0.91 8.26 -9.52
CA ILE A 57 0.50 8.35 -9.94
C ILE A 57 0.79 9.71 -10.56
N ALA A 58 -0.17 10.28 -11.28
CA ALA A 58 0.04 11.60 -11.91
C ALA A 58 0.29 12.70 -10.87
N LYS A 59 -0.21 12.52 -9.64
CA LYS A 59 -0.15 13.57 -8.62
C LYS A 59 1.02 13.43 -7.66
N ILE A 60 1.74 12.31 -7.68
CA ILE A 60 2.85 12.09 -6.76
C ILE A 60 4.18 12.20 -7.48
N ASP A 61 5.24 12.43 -6.72
CA ASP A 61 6.59 12.51 -7.27
C ASP A 61 7.34 11.19 -7.15
N GLY A 62 6.90 10.31 -6.27
CA GLY A 62 7.48 9.00 -6.10
C GLY A 62 6.51 8.07 -5.41
N LEU A 63 6.73 6.76 -5.57
CA LEU A 63 5.85 5.71 -5.03
C LEU A 63 6.63 4.83 -4.07
N LEU A 64 6.10 4.65 -2.86
CA LEU A 64 6.64 3.73 -1.87
C LEU A 64 5.68 2.56 -1.73
N LEU A 65 6.13 1.37 -2.11
CA LEU A 65 5.37 0.14 -1.96
C LEU A 65 5.70 -0.49 -0.62
N THR A 66 4.71 -0.61 0.25
CA THR A 66 4.93 -1.12 1.60
C THR A 66 4.79 -2.63 1.65
N GLY A 67 5.28 -3.22 2.73
CA GLY A 67 5.16 -4.65 2.93
C GLY A 67 3.78 -5.06 3.40
N GLY A 68 3.56 -6.36 3.44
CA GLY A 68 2.32 -6.94 3.95
C GLY A 68 2.42 -7.43 5.38
N GLN A 69 3.50 -7.12 6.05
CA GLN A 69 3.79 -7.63 7.39
C GLN A 69 2.87 -7.08 8.47
N ASP A 70 2.16 -6.07 8.15
CA ASP A 70 1.18 -5.46 9.03
C ASP A 70 0.02 -6.38 9.36
N VAL A 71 -0.16 -7.45 8.59
CA VAL A 71 -1.08 -8.51 8.96
C VAL A 71 -0.40 -9.35 10.04
N SER A 72 -0.88 -9.25 11.27
CA SER A 72 -0.21 -9.85 12.41
C SER A 72 -0.21 -11.39 12.34
N PRO A 73 0.76 -12.05 12.97
CA PRO A 73 0.75 -13.51 13.07
C PRO A 73 -0.51 -14.06 13.75
N ASN A 74 -1.05 -13.34 14.70
CA ASN A 74 -2.30 -13.75 15.36
C ASN A 74 -3.45 -13.79 14.38
N PHE A 75 -3.48 -12.84 13.47
CA PHE A 75 -4.50 -12.79 12.45
C PHE A 75 -4.40 -14.03 11.56
N TYR A 76 -3.20 -14.39 11.14
CA TYR A 76 -2.99 -15.61 10.35
C TYR A 76 -3.41 -16.85 11.11
N GLY A 77 -3.08 -16.91 12.39
CA GLY A 77 -3.36 -18.10 13.20
C GLY A 77 -4.83 -18.35 13.37
N GLU A 78 -5.66 -17.32 13.33
CA GLU A 78 -7.08 -17.46 13.56
C GLU A 78 -7.86 -17.80 12.30
N GLU A 79 -7.84 -16.90 11.33
CA GLU A 79 -8.68 -17.05 10.14
C GLU A 79 -7.94 -16.58 8.89
N PRO A 80 -6.79 -17.17 8.57
CA PRO A 80 -5.96 -16.62 7.50
C PRO A 80 -6.65 -16.66 6.14
N SER A 81 -7.40 -17.69 5.84
CA SER A 81 -7.94 -17.88 4.50
C SER A 81 -9.10 -16.95 4.21
N LEU A 82 -9.89 -16.57 5.21
CA LEU A 82 -11.08 -15.76 4.98
C LEU A 82 -10.75 -14.29 4.78
N HIS A 83 -9.99 -13.72 5.68
CA HIS A 83 -9.74 -12.29 5.65
C HIS A 83 -8.61 -11.90 4.72
N ILE A 84 -7.53 -12.66 4.76
CA ILE A 84 -6.37 -12.38 3.94
C ILE A 84 -6.67 -12.67 2.47
N GLY A 85 -7.34 -13.78 2.19
CA GLY A 85 -7.70 -14.16 0.84
C GLY A 85 -8.62 -13.17 0.16
N ALA A 86 -9.51 -12.51 0.91
CA ALA A 86 -10.41 -11.52 0.36
C ALA A 86 -9.73 -10.18 0.11
N THR A 87 -8.72 -9.83 0.93
CA THR A 87 -8.07 -8.52 0.86
C THR A 87 -6.91 -8.50 -0.12
N PHE A 88 -6.07 -9.53 -0.11
CA PHE A 88 -4.84 -9.56 -0.89
C PHE A 88 -5.05 -9.46 -2.39
N PRO A 89 -6.02 -10.15 -3.01
CA PRO A 89 -6.22 -9.99 -4.45
C PRO A 89 -6.56 -8.56 -4.85
N LEU A 90 -7.40 -7.89 -4.10
CA LEU A 90 -7.75 -6.50 -4.40
C LEU A 90 -6.53 -5.59 -4.27
N ARG A 91 -5.73 -5.78 -3.23
CA ARG A 91 -4.53 -5.01 -3.02
C ARG A 91 -3.51 -5.29 -4.12
N ASP A 92 -3.32 -6.56 -4.47
CA ASP A 92 -2.35 -6.94 -5.50
C ASP A 92 -2.72 -6.32 -6.84
N ASP A 93 -3.99 -6.40 -7.24
CA ASP A 93 -4.44 -5.84 -8.49
C ASP A 93 -4.21 -4.34 -8.55
N PHE A 94 -4.52 -3.64 -7.48
CA PHE A 94 -4.33 -2.20 -7.41
C PHE A 94 -2.85 -1.82 -7.41
N GLU A 95 -2.04 -2.53 -6.62
CA GLU A 95 -0.60 -2.24 -6.56
C GLU A 95 0.09 -2.53 -7.88
N MET A 96 -0.29 -3.58 -8.58
CA MET A 96 0.26 -3.85 -9.90
C MET A 96 -0.10 -2.74 -10.88
N ALA A 97 -1.32 -2.22 -10.80
CA ALA A 97 -1.72 -1.08 -11.62
C ALA A 97 -0.92 0.19 -11.27
N LEU A 98 -0.67 0.43 -9.98
CA LEU A 98 0.17 1.56 -9.57
C LEU A 98 1.59 1.44 -10.11
N ILE A 99 2.18 0.25 -10.06
CA ILE A 99 3.53 0.03 -10.58
C ILE A 99 3.56 0.28 -12.09
N GLU A 100 2.59 -0.26 -12.81
CA GLU A 100 2.51 -0.07 -14.25
C GLU A 100 2.44 1.41 -14.61
N GLU A 101 1.59 2.17 -13.92
CA GLU A 101 1.47 3.59 -14.18
C GLU A 101 2.72 4.36 -13.78
N ALA A 102 3.36 3.97 -12.67
CA ALA A 102 4.59 4.63 -12.27
C ALA A 102 5.69 4.44 -13.30
N LEU A 103 5.79 3.24 -13.87
CA LEU A 103 6.75 2.99 -14.95
C LEU A 103 6.42 3.81 -16.20
N LYS A 104 5.15 3.87 -16.58
CA LYS A 104 4.72 4.67 -17.74
C LYS A 104 5.01 6.15 -17.55
N GLN A 105 4.73 6.67 -16.36
CA GLN A 105 4.88 8.10 -16.06
C GLN A 105 6.27 8.43 -15.54
N LYS A 106 7.15 7.45 -15.49
CA LYS A 106 8.56 7.62 -15.10
C LYS A 106 8.70 8.19 -13.68
N LYS A 107 7.88 7.69 -12.76
CA LYS A 107 8.00 8.04 -11.35
C LYS A 107 8.88 7.03 -10.64
N PRO A 108 9.78 7.46 -9.74
CA PRO A 108 10.60 6.51 -8.98
C PRO A 108 9.77 5.66 -8.04
N ILE A 109 10.22 4.42 -7.87
CA ILE A 109 9.55 3.42 -7.01
C ILE A 109 10.56 2.90 -6.01
N LEU A 110 10.16 2.88 -4.73
CA LEU A 110 10.88 2.17 -3.68
C LEU A 110 9.99 1.07 -3.14
N ALA A 111 10.48 -0.17 -3.12
CA ALA A 111 9.70 -1.31 -2.67
C ALA A 111 10.29 -1.88 -1.40
N VAL A 112 9.45 -2.23 -0.43
CA VAL A 112 9.86 -2.79 0.86
C VAL A 112 9.08 -4.09 1.08
N CYS A 113 9.77 -5.17 1.44
CA CYS A 113 9.16 -6.47 1.78
C CYS A 113 8.21 -6.97 0.70
N ARG A 114 6.91 -7.06 0.99
CA ARG A 114 5.91 -7.52 0.04
C ARG A 114 5.89 -6.66 -1.23
N GLY A 115 6.15 -5.35 -1.09
CA GLY A 115 6.24 -4.47 -2.25
C GLY A 115 7.32 -4.88 -3.22
N LEU A 116 8.44 -5.40 -2.71
CA LEU A 116 9.50 -5.90 -3.56
C LEU A 116 9.06 -7.12 -4.36
N GLN A 117 8.29 -8.02 -3.75
CA GLN A 117 7.77 -9.20 -4.45
C GLN A 117 6.82 -8.80 -5.56
N ILE A 118 5.92 -7.88 -5.30
CA ILE A 118 4.97 -7.38 -6.30
C ILE A 118 5.72 -6.72 -7.45
N LEU A 119 6.72 -5.93 -7.15
CA LEU A 119 7.53 -5.26 -8.18
C LEU A 119 8.24 -6.28 -9.07
N ASN A 120 8.80 -7.33 -8.47
CA ASN A 120 9.47 -8.38 -9.25
C ASN A 120 8.52 -9.10 -10.19
N VAL A 121 7.29 -9.35 -9.76
CA VAL A 121 6.29 -9.99 -10.60
C VAL A 121 5.93 -9.08 -11.78
N GLN A 122 5.78 -7.79 -11.53
CA GLN A 122 5.40 -6.84 -12.57
C GLN A 122 6.51 -6.65 -13.60
N MET A 123 7.73 -6.69 -13.17
CA MET A 123 8.86 -6.49 -14.05
C MET A 123 9.37 -7.81 -14.65
#